data_9720e99b52008d9804811854d8c96842
#
_entry.id   9720e99b52008d9804811854d8c96842
#
_cell.length_a   1.000
_cell.length_b   1.000
_cell.length_c   1.000
_cell.angle_alpha   90.00
_cell.angle_beta   90.00
_cell.angle_gamma   90.00
#
_symmetry.space_group_name_H-M   'P 1'
#
loop_
_entity.id
_entity.type
_entity.pdbx_description
1 polymer ?
#
loop_
_entity_poly.entity_id
_entity_poly.type
_entity_poly.pdbx_seq_one_letter_code
_entity_poly.pdbx_strand_id
1 'polypeptide(L)'
;MKKAANSSISLRNIHISDAFWRKYIRLVKDVIIPYQWDILNDNLEGVETSHCIENFRIAAGEKQGEYYGAVFQDTDVAKWLEAVGFVLNFERDEKLEKLADEAIDLIGRAQQPDGYLNTYFTIKEPGLRWTNLTEGHELYTAGHMIEAAVAYYESTGKEKFLDIVSKFADLICRTFGPEEGQIHGYPGHQEIELALVKLYRVTGKERYLEMAGYFIDARGQGENYFLKEIKSEKYKLLMPEFVNYDPVYSQSDLPVREQQKAEGHAVRAVYMYSAMADLACEYEDKTLFDACSRLWKNIVNKQMYITGSIGSSGILERFTTDYDLPNDYNYSESCASIGLAMFGKPVAIHIPPDQYPALPAS
;
A
#
# COMPACT_ATOMS: atom_id res chain seq x y z
N MET A 1 14.15 -22.26 15.98
CA MET A 1 13.19 -21.15 16.18
C MET A 1 11.77 -21.70 15.96
N LYS A 2 10.87 -21.55 16.92
CA LYS A 2 9.46 -21.91 16.72
C LYS A 2 8.87 -20.89 15.76
N LYS A 3 8.42 -21.33 14.57
CA LYS A 3 7.57 -20.48 13.71
C LYS A 3 6.40 -20.00 14.58
N ALA A 4 6.17 -18.69 14.58
CA ALA A 4 5.02 -18.10 15.24
C ALA A 4 3.75 -18.85 14.78
N ALA A 5 2.92 -19.24 15.73
CA ALA A 5 1.69 -20.01 15.49
C ALA A 5 0.57 -19.22 14.76
N ASN A 6 0.90 -18.10 14.14
CA ASN A 6 -0.01 -17.14 13.51
C ASN A 6 0.15 -17.05 12.00
N SER A 7 0.27 -18.18 11.29
CA SER A 7 0.07 -18.14 9.85
C SER A 7 -1.40 -17.81 9.56
N SER A 8 -1.64 -16.70 8.86
CA SER A 8 -2.97 -16.43 8.32
C SER A 8 -3.45 -17.63 7.50
N ILE A 9 -4.74 -17.97 7.63
CA ILE A 9 -5.34 -19.02 6.80
C ILE A 9 -5.17 -18.60 5.35
N SER A 10 -4.57 -19.48 4.52
CA SER A 10 -4.48 -19.24 3.10
C SER A 10 -5.87 -19.07 2.49
N LEU A 11 -6.04 -18.07 1.63
CA LEU A 11 -7.30 -17.83 0.92
C LEU A 11 -7.75 -19.05 0.12
N ARG A 12 -6.83 -19.90 -0.33
CA ARG A 12 -7.14 -21.19 -1.00
C ARG A 12 -7.95 -22.16 -0.12
N ASN A 13 -7.89 -21.99 1.19
CA ASN A 13 -8.61 -22.82 2.16
C ASN A 13 -9.92 -22.17 2.64
N ILE A 14 -10.30 -21.00 2.07
CA ILE A 14 -11.51 -20.28 2.43
C ILE A 14 -12.53 -20.46 1.32
N HIS A 15 -13.70 -21.00 1.65
CA HIS A 15 -14.82 -21.15 0.73
C HIS A 15 -16.00 -20.30 1.19
N ILE A 16 -16.33 -19.29 0.39
CA ILE A 16 -17.50 -18.43 0.63
C ILE A 16 -18.71 -19.06 -0.07
N SER A 17 -19.68 -19.52 0.71
CA SER A 17 -20.86 -20.23 0.20
C SER A 17 -22.17 -19.44 0.35
N ASP A 18 -22.19 -18.35 1.10
CA ASP A 18 -23.38 -17.54 1.29
C ASP A 18 -23.77 -16.76 0.02
N ALA A 19 -25.09 -16.48 -0.13
CA ALA A 19 -25.63 -15.87 -1.33
C ALA A 19 -25.26 -14.38 -1.48
N PHE A 20 -25.03 -13.67 -0.36
CA PHE A 20 -24.71 -12.24 -0.36
C PHE A 20 -23.30 -12.00 -0.91
N TRP A 21 -22.27 -12.59 -0.31
CA TRP A 21 -20.89 -12.38 -0.73
C TRP A 21 -20.59 -12.98 -2.10
N ARG A 22 -21.14 -14.14 -2.43
CA ARG A 22 -20.98 -14.74 -3.78
C ARG A 22 -21.48 -13.84 -4.90
N LYS A 23 -22.54 -13.07 -4.65
CA LYS A 23 -23.03 -12.08 -5.63
C LYS A 23 -21.97 -11.00 -5.90
N TYR A 24 -21.34 -10.48 -4.85
CA TYR A 24 -20.32 -9.44 -4.99
C TYR A 24 -19.03 -9.97 -5.59
N ILE A 25 -18.59 -11.16 -5.23
CA ILE A 25 -17.42 -11.81 -5.84
C ILE A 25 -17.63 -11.97 -7.36
N ARG A 26 -18.80 -12.40 -7.79
CA ARG A 26 -19.13 -12.49 -9.22
C ARG A 26 -19.18 -11.12 -9.89
N LEU A 27 -19.77 -10.13 -9.24
CA LEU A 27 -19.79 -8.76 -9.77
C LEU A 27 -18.36 -8.23 -10.00
N VAL A 28 -17.47 -8.44 -9.05
CA VAL A 28 -16.05 -8.05 -9.19
C VAL A 28 -15.41 -8.80 -10.35
N LYS A 29 -15.54 -10.12 -10.39
CA LYS A 29 -14.93 -10.96 -11.42
C LYS A 29 -15.46 -10.67 -12.82
N ASP A 30 -16.78 -10.67 -12.96
CA ASP A 30 -17.41 -10.73 -14.29
C ASP A 30 -17.66 -9.32 -14.89
N VAL A 31 -17.64 -8.27 -14.07
CA VAL A 31 -17.96 -6.90 -14.51
C VAL A 31 -16.83 -5.91 -14.17
N ILE A 32 -16.44 -5.79 -12.89
CA ILE A 32 -15.54 -4.71 -12.46
C ILE A 32 -14.12 -4.91 -13.01
N ILE A 33 -13.55 -6.10 -12.87
CA ILE A 33 -12.19 -6.39 -13.37
C ILE A 33 -12.09 -6.22 -14.89
N PRO A 34 -12.98 -6.77 -15.74
CA PRO A 34 -12.96 -6.51 -17.17
C PRO A 34 -13.13 -5.03 -17.53
N TYR A 35 -14.07 -4.34 -16.88
CA TYR A 35 -14.31 -2.91 -17.10
C TYR A 35 -13.06 -2.07 -16.77
N GLN A 36 -12.42 -2.33 -15.62
CA GLN A 36 -11.19 -1.64 -15.24
C GLN A 36 -10.03 -1.94 -16.21
N TRP A 37 -9.94 -3.16 -16.72
CA TRP A 37 -8.94 -3.50 -17.74
C TRP A 37 -9.10 -2.66 -19.01
N ASP A 38 -10.35 -2.45 -19.46
CA ASP A 38 -10.62 -1.60 -20.61
C ASP A 38 -10.28 -0.13 -20.33
N ILE A 39 -10.50 0.38 -19.11
CA ILE A 39 -10.06 1.73 -18.70
C ILE A 39 -8.52 1.82 -18.73
N LEU A 40 -7.80 0.86 -18.15
CA LEU A 40 -6.34 0.88 -18.11
C LEU A 40 -5.70 0.87 -19.50
N ASN A 41 -6.40 0.33 -20.50
CA ASN A 41 -5.98 0.26 -21.91
C ASN A 41 -6.58 1.37 -22.80
N ASP A 42 -7.32 2.35 -22.22
CA ASP A 42 -7.97 3.44 -22.95
C ASP A 42 -8.99 2.98 -24.01
N ASN A 43 -9.64 1.83 -23.79
CA ASN A 43 -10.57 1.20 -24.74
C ASN A 43 -12.01 1.70 -24.62
N LEU A 44 -12.34 2.58 -23.66
CA LEU A 44 -13.71 3.02 -23.40
C LEU A 44 -13.97 4.42 -23.93
N GLU A 45 -14.95 4.58 -24.81
CA GLU A 45 -15.40 5.88 -25.29
C GLU A 45 -16.14 6.66 -24.19
N GLY A 46 -15.92 7.98 -24.12
CA GLY A 46 -16.59 8.88 -23.17
C GLY A 46 -16.09 8.80 -21.73
N VAL A 47 -15.04 8.07 -21.47
CA VAL A 47 -14.32 8.01 -20.19
C VAL A 47 -12.96 8.70 -20.36
N GLU A 48 -12.48 9.40 -19.33
CA GLU A 48 -11.15 9.96 -19.32
C GLU A 48 -10.10 8.85 -19.48
N THR A 49 -9.13 9.08 -20.36
CA THR A 49 -8.07 8.11 -20.65
C THR A 49 -7.13 7.97 -19.46
N SER A 50 -6.84 6.72 -19.07
CA SER A 50 -5.92 6.39 -17.98
C SER A 50 -4.45 6.50 -18.39
N HIS A 51 -4.14 6.07 -19.62
CA HIS A 51 -2.79 5.87 -20.15
C HIS A 51 -1.89 4.99 -19.27
N CYS A 52 -2.44 4.26 -18.30
CA CYS A 52 -1.64 3.46 -17.38
C CYS A 52 -0.81 2.39 -18.11
N ILE A 53 -1.44 1.57 -18.94
CA ILE A 53 -0.74 0.55 -19.75
C ILE A 53 0.17 1.19 -20.80
N GLU A 54 -0.23 2.33 -21.34
CA GLU A 54 0.56 3.09 -22.31
C GLU A 54 1.87 3.60 -21.70
N ASN A 55 1.85 4.12 -20.47
CA ASN A 55 3.06 4.53 -19.76
C ASN A 55 4.05 3.35 -19.61
N PHE A 56 3.57 2.14 -19.32
CA PHE A 56 4.43 0.95 -19.28
C PHE A 56 5.02 0.60 -20.65
N ARG A 57 4.26 0.73 -21.75
CA ARG A 57 4.79 0.52 -23.12
C ARG A 57 5.87 1.53 -23.46
N ILE A 58 5.71 2.79 -23.09
CA ILE A 58 6.70 3.84 -23.29
C ILE A 58 7.95 3.54 -22.45
N ALA A 59 7.80 3.21 -21.16
CA ALA A 59 8.92 2.85 -20.29
C ALA A 59 9.68 1.60 -20.75
N ALA A 60 8.98 0.65 -21.39
CA ALA A 60 9.56 -0.55 -22.01
C ALA A 60 10.26 -0.25 -23.35
N GLY A 61 10.17 0.97 -23.89
CA GLY A 61 10.72 1.34 -25.19
C GLY A 61 9.94 0.78 -26.41
N GLU A 62 8.73 0.24 -26.19
CA GLU A 62 7.88 -0.30 -27.26
C GLU A 62 7.17 0.83 -28.04
N LYS A 63 7.05 1.99 -27.43
CA LYS A 63 6.42 3.17 -28.01
C LYS A 63 7.14 4.44 -27.57
N GLN A 64 7.12 5.46 -28.43
CA GLN A 64 7.54 6.81 -28.08
C GLN A 64 6.34 7.62 -27.59
N GLY A 65 6.52 8.42 -26.54
CA GLY A 65 5.49 9.26 -25.97
C GLY A 65 5.95 9.99 -24.73
N GLU A 66 5.02 10.73 -24.14
CA GLU A 66 5.21 11.42 -22.86
C GLU A 66 4.42 10.68 -21.78
N TYR A 67 4.82 10.84 -20.52
CA TYR A 67 4.09 10.34 -19.37
C TYR A 67 2.77 11.09 -19.19
N TYR A 68 1.71 10.37 -18.89
CA TYR A 68 0.40 10.92 -18.57
C TYR A 68 -0.12 10.40 -17.24
N GLY A 69 -0.85 11.23 -16.49
CA GLY A 69 -1.54 10.89 -15.26
C GLY A 69 -0.82 11.34 -13.99
N ALA A 70 -1.29 10.85 -12.85
CA ALA A 70 -0.74 11.14 -11.54
C ALA A 70 0.63 10.46 -11.35
N VAL A 71 1.49 11.02 -10.49
CA VAL A 71 2.82 10.46 -10.20
C VAL A 71 2.79 9.00 -9.74
N PHE A 72 1.66 8.54 -9.23
CA PHE A 72 1.39 7.17 -8.77
C PHE A 72 0.52 6.34 -9.73
N GLN A 73 0.37 6.74 -10.99
CA GLN A 73 -0.50 6.08 -12.00
C GLN A 73 -0.23 4.58 -12.14
N ASP A 74 1.01 4.14 -11.97
CA ASP A 74 1.41 2.73 -12.03
C ASP A 74 0.66 1.85 -11.02
N THR A 75 0.15 2.43 -9.93
CA THR A 75 -0.57 1.66 -8.91
C THR A 75 -1.93 1.15 -9.38
N ASP A 76 -2.49 1.72 -10.43
CA ASP A 76 -3.79 1.29 -10.96
C ASP A 76 -3.69 -0.11 -11.57
N VAL A 77 -2.64 -0.39 -12.36
CA VAL A 77 -2.41 -1.75 -12.87
C VAL A 77 -1.99 -2.70 -11.76
N ALA A 78 -1.23 -2.23 -10.75
CA ALA A 78 -0.87 -3.05 -9.61
C ALA A 78 -2.11 -3.51 -8.83
N LYS A 79 -3.01 -2.59 -8.48
CA LYS A 79 -4.27 -2.89 -7.79
C LYS A 79 -5.19 -3.80 -8.62
N TRP A 80 -5.22 -3.59 -9.94
CA TRP A 80 -5.93 -4.49 -10.84
C TRP A 80 -5.36 -5.92 -10.79
N LEU A 81 -4.03 -6.09 -10.86
CA LEU A 81 -3.36 -7.40 -10.75
C LEU A 81 -3.59 -8.06 -9.39
N GLU A 82 -3.60 -7.27 -8.30
CA GLU A 82 -3.91 -7.77 -6.97
C GLU A 82 -5.35 -8.30 -6.90
N ALA A 83 -6.32 -7.54 -7.44
CA ALA A 83 -7.71 -7.97 -7.51
C ALA A 83 -7.87 -9.26 -8.35
N VAL A 84 -7.16 -9.37 -9.46
CA VAL A 84 -7.10 -10.61 -10.26
C VAL A 84 -6.53 -11.77 -9.42
N GLY A 85 -5.43 -11.56 -8.70
CA GLY A 85 -4.85 -12.55 -7.80
C GLY A 85 -5.87 -13.05 -6.78
N PHE A 86 -6.59 -12.15 -6.12
CA PHE A 86 -7.62 -12.54 -5.16
C PHE A 86 -8.78 -13.32 -5.79
N VAL A 87 -9.26 -12.90 -6.96
CA VAL A 87 -10.36 -13.60 -7.66
C VAL A 87 -9.93 -15.00 -8.08
N LEU A 88 -8.73 -15.20 -8.59
CA LEU A 88 -8.21 -16.50 -9.00
C LEU A 88 -8.07 -17.50 -7.84
N ASN A 89 -8.02 -17.03 -6.58
CA ASN A 89 -8.11 -17.91 -5.41
C ASN A 89 -9.50 -18.55 -5.23
N PHE A 90 -10.57 -17.87 -5.64
CA PHE A 90 -11.93 -18.38 -5.50
C PHE A 90 -12.37 -19.22 -6.71
N GLU A 91 -11.97 -18.81 -7.89
CA GLU A 91 -12.37 -19.47 -9.13
C GLU A 91 -11.30 -19.25 -10.21
N ARG A 92 -10.73 -20.34 -10.69
CA ARG A 92 -9.73 -20.28 -11.76
C ARG A 92 -10.36 -19.80 -13.07
N ASP A 93 -9.71 -18.85 -13.73
CA ASP A 93 -10.11 -18.28 -15.01
C ASP A 93 -8.87 -18.13 -15.91
N GLU A 94 -8.73 -19.03 -16.89
CA GLU A 94 -7.55 -19.07 -17.78
C GLU A 94 -7.43 -17.81 -18.66
N LYS A 95 -8.55 -17.18 -19.02
CA LYS A 95 -8.53 -15.95 -19.83
C LYS A 95 -8.04 -14.78 -19.00
N LEU A 96 -8.54 -14.65 -17.77
CA LEU A 96 -8.12 -13.62 -16.84
C LEU A 96 -6.65 -13.80 -16.43
N GLU A 97 -6.25 -15.04 -16.16
CA GLU A 97 -4.86 -15.39 -15.85
C GLU A 97 -3.91 -15.02 -17.01
N LYS A 98 -4.33 -15.27 -18.27
CA LYS A 98 -3.55 -14.88 -19.45
C LYS A 98 -3.40 -13.36 -19.59
N LEU A 99 -4.47 -12.59 -19.36
CA LEU A 99 -4.41 -11.13 -19.37
C LEU A 99 -3.45 -10.60 -18.31
N ALA A 100 -3.49 -11.18 -17.10
CA ALA A 100 -2.55 -10.83 -16.03
C ALA A 100 -1.10 -11.16 -16.41
N ASP A 101 -0.85 -12.32 -17.00
CA ASP A 101 0.49 -12.68 -17.50
C ASP A 101 1.01 -11.67 -18.53
N GLU A 102 0.17 -11.24 -19.47
CA GLU A 102 0.54 -10.23 -20.49
C GLU A 102 0.89 -8.88 -19.85
N ALA A 103 0.13 -8.44 -18.84
CA ALA A 103 0.43 -7.22 -18.07
C ALA A 103 1.74 -7.36 -17.29
N ILE A 104 1.95 -8.50 -16.63
CA ILE A 104 3.20 -8.80 -15.89
C ILE A 104 4.41 -8.82 -16.83
N ASP A 105 4.25 -9.36 -18.03
CA ASP A 105 5.29 -9.38 -19.06
C ASP A 105 5.68 -7.95 -19.48
N LEU A 106 4.71 -7.07 -19.66
CA LEU A 106 4.94 -5.68 -19.98
C LEU A 106 5.65 -4.94 -18.83
N ILE A 107 5.19 -5.12 -17.58
CA ILE A 107 5.83 -4.57 -16.39
C ILE A 107 7.29 -5.02 -16.31
N GLY A 108 7.56 -6.31 -16.55
CA GLY A 108 8.92 -6.83 -16.56
C GLY A 108 9.82 -6.23 -17.64
N ARG A 109 9.29 -5.89 -18.82
CA ARG A 109 10.04 -5.19 -19.87
C ARG A 109 10.28 -3.72 -19.56
N ALA A 110 9.40 -3.09 -18.79
CA ALA A 110 9.57 -1.71 -18.33
C ALA A 110 10.57 -1.56 -17.18
N GLN A 111 10.89 -2.67 -16.48
CA GLN A 111 11.86 -2.64 -15.38
C GLN A 111 13.26 -2.27 -15.88
N GLN A 112 13.90 -1.34 -15.20
CA GLN A 112 15.24 -0.87 -15.53
C GLN A 112 16.31 -1.91 -15.15
N PRO A 113 17.50 -1.87 -15.78
CA PRO A 113 18.56 -2.87 -15.55
C PRO A 113 19.04 -3.00 -14.09
N ASP A 114 18.91 -1.93 -13.29
CA ASP A 114 19.27 -1.91 -11.87
C ASP A 114 18.17 -2.48 -10.96
N GLY A 115 17.02 -2.85 -11.54
CA GLY A 115 15.83 -3.34 -10.84
C GLY A 115 14.77 -2.29 -10.56
N TYR A 116 15.02 -1.01 -10.87
CA TYR A 116 14.06 0.07 -10.65
C TYR A 116 12.80 -0.10 -11.50
N LEU A 117 11.62 0.21 -10.93
CA LEU A 117 10.33 0.08 -11.60
C LEU A 117 9.40 1.21 -11.18
N ASN A 118 9.28 2.23 -12.01
CA ASN A 118 8.33 3.33 -11.89
C ASN A 118 8.32 4.09 -13.21
N THR A 119 7.16 4.23 -13.85
CA THR A 119 7.08 4.82 -15.18
C THR A 119 7.24 6.34 -15.17
N TYR A 120 6.73 7.04 -14.13
CA TYR A 120 6.89 8.50 -14.02
C TYR A 120 8.37 8.93 -14.00
N PHE A 121 9.15 8.36 -13.09
CA PHE A 121 10.58 8.69 -12.97
C PHE A 121 11.45 8.04 -14.06
N THR A 122 10.91 7.13 -14.84
CA THR A 122 11.61 6.58 -16.02
C THR A 122 11.39 7.46 -17.24
N ILE A 123 10.17 7.98 -17.47
CA ILE A 123 9.79 8.72 -18.67
C ILE A 123 9.95 10.23 -18.47
N LYS A 124 9.36 10.77 -17.42
CA LYS A 124 9.21 12.22 -17.23
C LYS A 124 10.35 12.87 -16.46
N GLU A 125 10.86 12.19 -15.42
CA GLU A 125 11.87 12.77 -14.52
C GLU A 125 13.04 11.79 -14.24
N PRO A 126 13.72 11.28 -15.29
CA PRO A 126 14.70 10.17 -15.13
C PRO A 126 15.89 10.50 -14.22
N GLY A 127 16.19 11.77 -13.98
CA GLY A 127 17.28 12.22 -13.11
C GLY A 127 16.87 12.48 -11.66
N LEU A 128 15.60 12.29 -11.30
CA LEU A 128 15.05 12.69 -10.01
C LEU A 128 14.52 11.52 -9.16
N ARG A 129 14.94 10.29 -9.43
CA ARG A 129 14.62 9.13 -8.57
C ARG A 129 15.05 9.40 -7.14
N TRP A 130 14.20 9.08 -6.18
CA TRP A 130 14.43 9.17 -4.74
C TRP A 130 14.71 10.59 -4.19
N THR A 131 14.41 11.62 -4.95
CA THR A 131 14.66 13.02 -4.55
C THR A 131 13.43 13.72 -3.98
N ASN A 132 12.27 13.06 -4.01
CA ASN A 132 11.02 13.55 -3.45
C ASN A 132 10.23 12.40 -2.83
N LEU A 133 10.64 11.96 -1.66
CA LEU A 133 9.91 10.92 -0.92
C LEU A 133 8.59 11.46 -0.35
N THR A 134 8.50 12.77 -0.11
CA THR A 134 7.31 13.44 0.43
C THR A 134 6.08 13.21 -0.45
N GLU A 135 6.23 13.38 -1.79
CA GLU A 135 5.12 13.38 -2.75
C GLU A 135 5.31 12.40 -3.92
N GLY A 136 6.53 11.98 -4.20
CA GLY A 136 6.89 11.24 -5.43
C GLY A 136 6.33 9.83 -5.51
N HIS A 137 5.81 9.28 -4.43
CA HIS A 137 5.12 7.98 -4.37
C HIS A 137 5.91 6.77 -4.91
N GLU A 138 7.25 6.87 -5.05
CA GLU A 138 8.06 5.76 -5.58
C GLU A 138 7.95 4.51 -4.70
N LEU A 139 8.09 4.68 -3.37
CA LEU A 139 7.96 3.58 -2.41
C LEU A 139 6.51 3.07 -2.28
N TYR A 140 5.52 3.96 -2.39
CA TYR A 140 4.11 3.59 -2.44
C TYR A 140 3.80 2.73 -3.67
N THR A 141 4.28 3.13 -4.84
CA THR A 141 4.14 2.36 -6.09
C THR A 141 4.83 1.00 -5.97
N ALA A 142 6.03 0.95 -5.40
CA ALA A 142 6.73 -0.30 -5.14
C ALA A 142 5.94 -1.22 -4.20
N GLY A 143 5.32 -0.66 -3.15
CA GLY A 143 4.46 -1.39 -2.22
C GLY A 143 3.31 -2.09 -2.94
N HIS A 144 2.51 -1.36 -3.72
CA HIS A 144 1.39 -1.94 -4.47
C HIS A 144 1.83 -2.99 -5.50
N MET A 145 2.97 -2.80 -6.17
CA MET A 145 3.52 -3.82 -7.07
C MET A 145 3.88 -5.10 -6.32
N ILE A 146 4.44 -4.98 -5.12
CA ILE A 146 4.78 -6.12 -4.26
C ILE A 146 3.51 -6.83 -3.77
N GLU A 147 2.49 -6.10 -3.30
CA GLU A 147 1.20 -6.65 -2.88
C GLU A 147 0.57 -7.48 -3.99
N ALA A 148 0.50 -6.91 -5.20
CA ALA A 148 -0.02 -7.57 -6.39
C ALA A 148 0.76 -8.84 -6.73
N ALA A 149 2.09 -8.79 -6.66
CA ALA A 149 2.92 -9.94 -6.98
C ALA A 149 2.75 -11.08 -5.96
N VAL A 150 2.63 -10.75 -4.67
CA VAL A 150 2.37 -11.74 -3.62
C VAL A 150 0.98 -12.37 -3.82
N ALA A 151 -0.07 -11.58 -4.04
CA ALA A 151 -1.42 -12.08 -4.28
C ALA A 151 -1.49 -12.98 -5.52
N TYR A 152 -0.81 -12.59 -6.61
CA TYR A 152 -0.76 -13.38 -7.84
C TYR A 152 0.02 -14.69 -7.66
N TYR A 153 1.17 -14.65 -6.96
CA TYR A 153 1.94 -15.85 -6.62
C TYR A 153 1.15 -16.80 -5.73
N GLU A 154 0.52 -16.31 -4.68
CA GLU A 154 -0.30 -17.13 -3.78
C GLU A 154 -1.47 -17.82 -4.50
N SER A 155 -2.06 -17.18 -5.52
CA SER A 155 -3.18 -17.74 -6.27
C SER A 155 -2.76 -18.71 -7.38
N THR A 156 -1.69 -18.40 -8.11
CA THR A 156 -1.30 -19.15 -9.33
C THR A 156 -0.08 -20.04 -9.15
N GLY A 157 0.80 -19.71 -8.19
CA GLY A 157 2.13 -20.34 -8.04
C GLY A 157 3.17 -19.83 -9.04
N LYS A 158 2.85 -18.82 -9.89
CA LYS A 158 3.77 -18.27 -10.89
C LYS A 158 4.72 -17.26 -10.26
N GLU A 159 6.02 -17.46 -10.45
CA GLU A 159 7.08 -16.69 -9.76
C GLU A 159 7.51 -15.43 -10.52
N LYS A 160 7.16 -15.27 -11.80
CA LYS A 160 7.68 -14.21 -12.68
C LYS A 160 7.46 -12.80 -12.09
N PHE A 161 6.27 -12.52 -11.60
CA PHE A 161 5.99 -11.20 -11.02
C PHE A 161 6.71 -11.02 -9.69
N LEU A 162 6.79 -12.07 -8.88
CA LEU A 162 7.55 -12.08 -7.64
C LEU A 162 9.05 -11.79 -7.88
N ASP A 163 9.63 -12.35 -8.95
CA ASP A 163 11.03 -12.09 -9.35
C ASP A 163 11.25 -10.63 -9.77
N ILE A 164 10.31 -10.05 -10.53
CA ILE A 164 10.36 -8.64 -10.96
C ILE A 164 10.37 -7.73 -9.72
N VAL A 165 9.39 -7.88 -8.82
CA VAL A 165 9.30 -7.02 -7.63
C VAL A 165 10.42 -7.29 -6.62
N SER A 166 10.95 -8.51 -6.55
CA SER A 166 12.10 -8.83 -5.71
C SER A 166 13.34 -8.04 -6.13
N LYS A 167 13.60 -7.85 -7.42
CA LYS A 167 14.70 -7.00 -7.90
C LYS A 167 14.51 -5.55 -7.48
N PHE A 168 13.27 -5.04 -7.53
CA PHE A 168 12.96 -3.70 -7.09
C PHE A 168 13.12 -3.55 -5.56
N ALA A 169 12.60 -4.49 -4.78
CA ALA A 169 12.78 -4.53 -3.33
C ALA A 169 14.26 -4.64 -2.93
N ASP A 170 15.06 -5.43 -3.66
CA ASP A 170 16.50 -5.54 -3.46
C ASP A 170 17.23 -4.21 -3.74
N LEU A 171 16.82 -3.46 -4.76
CA LEU A 171 17.32 -2.10 -5.00
C LEU A 171 16.97 -1.18 -3.84
N ILE A 172 15.72 -1.20 -3.37
CA ILE A 172 15.26 -0.39 -2.24
C ILE A 172 16.09 -0.69 -0.98
N CYS A 173 16.30 -1.97 -0.65
CA CYS A 173 17.13 -2.38 0.49
C CYS A 173 18.60 -1.93 0.39
N ARG A 174 19.12 -1.73 -0.82
CA ARG A 174 20.46 -1.16 -1.01
C ARG A 174 20.48 0.36 -0.95
N THR A 175 19.38 1.00 -1.33
CA THR A 175 19.27 2.48 -1.45
C THR A 175 18.95 3.13 -0.10
N PHE A 176 18.10 2.51 0.69
CA PHE A 176 17.62 3.04 1.97
C PHE A 176 18.23 2.29 3.15
N GLY A 177 18.37 2.96 4.28
CA GLY A 177 18.86 2.36 5.51
C GLY A 177 19.68 3.32 6.37
N PRO A 178 20.24 2.84 7.48
CA PRO A 178 21.03 3.65 8.41
C PRO A 178 22.50 3.76 8.03
N GLU A 179 22.98 3.00 7.03
CA GLU A 179 24.40 2.90 6.70
C GLU A 179 24.90 4.12 5.91
N GLU A 180 26.21 4.37 5.96
CA GLU A 180 26.85 5.43 5.18
C GLU A 180 26.60 5.23 3.67
N GLY A 181 26.14 6.27 2.99
CA GLY A 181 25.83 6.26 1.57
C GLY A 181 24.38 5.85 1.24
N GLN A 182 23.61 5.40 2.22
CA GLN A 182 22.18 5.16 2.06
C GLN A 182 21.36 6.42 2.33
N ILE A 183 20.13 6.42 1.79
CA ILE A 183 19.14 7.46 2.07
C ILE A 183 18.48 7.13 3.41
N HIS A 184 18.63 8.03 4.40
CA HIS A 184 18.04 7.88 5.73
C HIS A 184 16.57 8.34 5.77
N GLY A 185 15.87 8.21 4.65
CA GLY A 185 14.47 8.56 4.50
C GLY A 185 13.52 7.39 4.70
N TYR A 186 12.24 7.70 4.62
CA TYR A 186 11.13 6.75 4.71
C TYR A 186 10.00 7.20 3.77
N PRO A 187 9.02 6.34 3.40
CA PRO A 187 7.99 6.69 2.42
C PRO A 187 7.12 7.85 2.89
N GLY A 188 6.83 8.80 2.01
CA GLY A 188 5.86 9.87 2.27
C GLY A 188 4.45 9.31 2.40
N HIS A 189 4.05 8.44 1.48
CA HIS A 189 2.86 7.62 1.63
C HIS A 189 3.26 6.20 2.01
N GLN A 190 2.81 5.77 3.17
CA GLN A 190 3.03 4.43 3.70
C GLN A 190 2.26 3.40 2.87
N GLU A 191 2.90 2.32 2.54
CA GLU A 191 2.39 1.15 1.84
C GLU A 191 3.47 0.05 1.79
N ILE A 192 4.70 0.45 1.43
CA ILE A 192 5.79 -0.51 1.21
C ILE A 192 6.14 -1.29 2.47
N GLU A 193 5.93 -0.72 3.65
CA GLU A 193 6.23 -1.38 4.92
C GLU A 193 5.43 -2.67 5.07
N LEU A 194 4.12 -2.62 4.85
CA LEU A 194 3.26 -3.81 4.92
C LEU A 194 3.53 -4.79 3.77
N ALA A 195 3.82 -4.27 2.58
CA ALA A 195 4.13 -5.07 1.40
C ALA A 195 5.44 -5.86 1.58
N LEU A 196 6.47 -5.25 2.16
CA LEU A 196 7.75 -5.91 2.44
C LEU A 196 7.60 -7.04 3.47
N VAL A 197 6.73 -6.91 4.48
CA VAL A 197 6.44 -8.01 5.40
C VAL A 197 5.78 -9.19 4.67
N LYS A 198 4.85 -8.91 3.75
CA LYS A 198 4.24 -9.97 2.92
C LYS A 198 5.27 -10.61 1.99
N LEU A 199 6.15 -9.82 1.38
CA LEU A 199 7.23 -10.33 0.52
C LEU A 199 8.21 -11.21 1.32
N TYR A 200 8.56 -10.82 2.57
CA TYR A 200 9.34 -11.65 3.48
C TYR A 200 8.65 -13.00 3.72
N ARG A 201 7.36 -13.00 4.02
CA ARG A 201 6.61 -14.23 4.34
C ARG A 201 6.60 -15.25 3.19
N VAL A 202 6.58 -14.79 1.95
CA VAL A 202 6.57 -15.69 0.77
C VAL A 202 7.96 -16.08 0.27
N THR A 203 8.98 -15.21 0.50
CA THR A 203 10.35 -15.45 0.00
C THR A 203 11.32 -15.96 1.06
N GLY A 204 11.03 -15.73 2.35
CA GLY A 204 11.93 -16.03 3.48
C GLY A 204 13.18 -15.14 3.55
N LYS A 205 13.24 -14.03 2.80
CA LYS A 205 14.40 -13.14 2.77
C LYS A 205 14.32 -12.08 3.86
N GLU A 206 15.04 -12.28 4.96
CA GLU A 206 15.05 -11.42 6.17
C GLU A 206 15.24 -9.93 5.87
N ARG A 207 16.05 -9.57 4.86
CA ARG A 207 16.29 -8.16 4.49
C ARG A 207 15.03 -7.36 4.17
N TYR A 208 13.96 -8.01 3.74
CA TYR A 208 12.68 -7.33 3.49
C TYR A 208 11.96 -6.99 4.79
N LEU A 209 12.00 -7.90 5.76
CA LEU A 209 11.47 -7.65 7.10
C LEU A 209 12.29 -6.56 7.81
N GLU A 210 13.62 -6.61 7.71
CA GLU A 210 14.53 -5.60 8.26
C GLU A 210 14.26 -4.21 7.66
N MET A 211 14.04 -4.13 6.34
CA MET A 211 13.74 -2.85 5.68
C MET A 211 12.36 -2.30 6.08
N ALA A 212 11.35 -3.15 6.21
CA ALA A 212 10.05 -2.73 6.74
C ALA A 212 10.19 -2.16 8.17
N GLY A 213 10.95 -2.84 9.03
CA GLY A 213 11.28 -2.38 10.39
C GLY A 213 12.02 -1.05 10.37
N TYR A 214 13.02 -0.90 9.49
CA TYR A 214 13.75 0.36 9.34
C TYR A 214 12.83 1.54 9.00
N PHE A 215 11.95 1.41 8.02
CA PHE A 215 11.03 2.49 7.65
C PHE A 215 10.07 2.89 8.77
N ILE A 216 9.61 1.92 9.55
CA ILE A 216 8.76 2.17 10.73
C ILE A 216 9.56 2.87 11.83
N ASP A 217 10.76 2.39 12.15
CA ASP A 217 11.56 2.90 13.26
C ASP A 217 12.24 4.25 12.95
N ALA A 218 12.58 4.52 11.70
CA ALA A 218 13.15 5.81 11.29
C ALA A 218 12.13 6.95 11.30
N ARG A 219 10.84 6.63 11.16
CA ARG A 219 9.76 7.64 11.09
C ARG A 219 9.58 8.38 12.40
N GLY A 220 9.57 9.72 12.30
CA GLY A 220 9.39 10.60 13.45
C GLY A 220 10.61 10.69 14.38
N GLN A 221 11.75 10.14 13.99
CA GLN A 221 12.99 10.25 14.76
C GLN A 221 13.79 11.51 14.39
N GLY A 222 14.26 12.23 15.40
CA GLY A 222 15.18 13.37 15.25
C GLY A 222 14.60 14.49 14.38
N GLU A 223 15.44 15.06 13.48
CA GLU A 223 14.99 16.06 12.52
C GLU A 223 14.11 15.41 11.46
N ASN A 224 12.91 15.94 11.25
CA ASN A 224 11.94 15.39 10.29
C ASN A 224 12.52 15.38 8.87
N TYR A 225 12.58 14.18 8.26
CA TYR A 225 13.16 13.99 6.93
C TYR A 225 12.47 14.85 5.86
N PHE A 226 11.14 14.90 5.84
CA PHE A 226 10.39 15.64 4.82
C PHE A 226 10.58 17.15 4.92
N LEU A 227 10.64 17.71 6.14
CA LEU A 227 10.94 19.14 6.34
C LEU A 227 12.36 19.50 5.86
N LYS A 228 13.29 18.56 5.85
CA LYS A 228 14.61 18.73 5.27
C LYS A 228 14.59 18.56 3.75
N GLU A 229 13.89 17.55 3.25
CA GLU A 229 13.78 17.25 1.82
C GLU A 229 13.16 18.40 1.03
N ILE A 230 12.08 19.04 1.53
CA ILE A 230 11.39 20.17 0.86
C ILE A 230 12.30 21.41 0.70
N LYS A 231 13.36 21.51 1.48
CA LYS A 231 14.37 22.59 1.35
C LYS A 231 15.48 22.26 0.37
N SER A 232 15.50 21.05 -0.19
CA SER A 232 16.51 20.61 -1.14
C SER A 232 16.29 21.26 -2.51
N GLU A 233 17.36 21.63 -3.21
CA GLU A 233 17.31 22.15 -4.58
C GLU A 233 16.74 21.15 -5.59
N LYS A 234 16.77 19.85 -5.28
CA LYS A 234 16.22 18.78 -6.13
C LYS A 234 14.74 18.52 -5.92
N TYR A 235 14.19 19.01 -4.80
CA TYR A 235 12.77 18.85 -4.52
C TYR A 235 11.94 19.65 -5.50
N LYS A 236 10.91 19.04 -6.07
CA LYS A 236 9.90 19.70 -6.90
C LYS A 236 8.54 19.47 -6.28
N LEU A 237 7.79 20.52 -6.02
CA LEU A 237 6.40 20.42 -5.59
C LEU A 237 5.58 19.75 -6.70
N LEU A 238 4.97 18.62 -6.43
CA LEU A 238 4.13 17.85 -7.35
C LEU A 238 2.65 18.09 -7.09
N MET A 239 2.27 18.27 -5.83
CA MET A 239 0.89 18.44 -5.37
C MET A 239 0.75 19.76 -4.62
N PRO A 240 -0.11 20.70 -5.07
CA PRO A 240 -0.24 22.04 -4.47
C PRO A 240 -0.52 22.05 -2.98
N GLU A 241 -1.21 21.04 -2.45
CA GLU A 241 -1.55 20.89 -1.05
C GLU A 241 -0.33 20.71 -0.13
N PHE A 242 0.83 20.31 -0.67
CA PHE A 242 2.07 20.14 0.09
C PHE A 242 2.89 21.42 0.25
N VAL A 243 2.44 22.55 -0.30
CA VAL A 243 3.14 23.85 -0.14
C VAL A 243 3.35 24.22 1.33
N ASN A 244 2.44 23.82 2.22
CA ASN A 244 2.52 23.99 3.67
C ASN A 244 2.52 22.62 4.35
N TYR A 245 3.51 21.78 4.03
CA TYR A 245 3.59 20.43 4.59
C TYR A 245 3.67 20.44 6.11
N ASP A 246 2.81 19.61 6.73
CA ASP A 246 2.78 19.37 8.18
C ASP A 246 3.17 17.88 8.43
N PRO A 247 4.21 17.59 9.25
CA PRO A 247 4.61 16.21 9.57
C PRO A 247 3.50 15.31 10.12
N VAL A 248 2.51 15.87 10.80
CA VAL A 248 1.33 15.11 11.27
C VAL A 248 0.59 14.46 10.12
N TYR A 249 0.58 15.09 8.94
CA TYR A 249 -0.12 14.57 7.75
C TYR A 249 0.31 13.15 7.37
N SER A 250 1.59 12.84 7.45
CA SER A 250 2.17 11.52 7.15
C SER A 250 2.66 10.79 8.40
N GLN A 251 2.10 11.09 9.57
CA GLN A 251 2.41 10.45 10.85
C GLN A 251 3.92 10.46 11.16
N SER A 252 4.62 11.56 10.85
CA SER A 252 6.08 11.68 10.99
C SER A 252 6.53 12.75 11.99
N ASP A 253 5.59 13.29 12.77
CA ASP A 253 5.82 14.27 13.84
C ASP A 253 6.38 13.64 15.12
N LEU A 254 6.03 12.40 15.39
CA LEU A 254 6.46 11.62 16.55
C LEU A 254 6.93 10.22 16.15
N PRO A 255 7.88 9.63 16.91
CA PRO A 255 8.18 8.21 16.78
C PRO A 255 6.91 7.37 16.92
N VAL A 256 6.76 6.33 16.09
CA VAL A 256 5.51 5.55 16.01
C VAL A 256 5.07 4.95 17.35
N ARG A 257 6.03 4.59 18.23
CA ARG A 257 5.73 4.07 19.57
C ARG A 257 5.22 5.12 20.54
N GLU A 258 5.38 6.40 20.24
CA GLU A 258 4.94 7.54 21.08
C GLU A 258 3.58 8.09 20.64
N GLN A 259 3.10 7.75 19.45
CA GLN A 259 1.81 8.21 18.93
C GLN A 259 0.66 7.76 19.82
N GLN A 260 -0.23 8.68 20.18
CA GLN A 260 -1.33 8.44 21.13
C GLN A 260 -2.69 8.33 20.45
N LYS A 261 -2.87 8.91 19.28
CA LYS A 261 -4.12 8.97 18.51
C LYS A 261 -3.83 8.87 17.02
N ALA A 262 -4.82 8.45 16.24
CA ALA A 262 -4.75 8.47 14.80
C ALA A 262 -4.96 9.89 14.28
N GLU A 263 -4.01 10.39 13.51
CA GLU A 263 -3.99 11.75 12.96
C GLU A 263 -3.47 11.74 11.51
N GLY A 264 -3.63 12.87 10.84
CA GLY A 264 -3.17 13.04 9.48
C GLY A 264 -3.99 12.25 8.47
N HIS A 265 -3.42 11.95 7.32
CA HIS A 265 -4.10 11.23 6.24
C HIS A 265 -4.50 9.81 6.68
N ALA A 266 -5.77 9.46 6.51
CA ALA A 266 -6.33 8.25 7.10
C ALA A 266 -5.74 6.96 6.48
N VAL A 267 -5.56 6.90 5.15
CA VAL A 267 -5.00 5.73 4.47
C VAL A 267 -3.54 5.51 4.86
N ARG A 268 -2.72 6.58 4.84
CA ARG A 268 -1.32 6.53 5.30
C ARG A 268 -1.21 5.94 6.70
N ALA A 269 -2.07 6.41 7.61
CA ALA A 269 -2.11 5.94 8.99
C ALA A 269 -2.41 4.44 9.09
N VAL A 270 -3.52 3.99 8.51
CA VAL A 270 -3.94 2.58 8.68
C VAL A 270 -3.05 1.59 7.92
N TYR A 271 -2.41 1.99 6.82
CA TYR A 271 -1.39 1.19 6.15
C TYR A 271 -0.14 1.03 7.02
N MET A 272 0.35 2.14 7.59
CA MET A 272 1.46 2.10 8.55
C MET A 272 1.13 1.25 9.77
N TYR A 273 -0.06 1.43 10.35
CA TYR A 273 -0.49 0.66 11.54
C TYR A 273 -0.62 -0.83 11.23
N SER A 274 -1.01 -1.20 10.00
CA SER A 274 -1.02 -2.59 9.56
C SER A 274 0.39 -3.18 9.54
N ALA A 275 1.36 -2.44 8.98
CA ALA A 275 2.77 -2.85 9.00
C ALA A 275 3.33 -2.94 10.42
N MET A 276 3.04 -1.95 11.28
CA MET A 276 3.45 -1.97 12.69
C MET A 276 2.93 -3.20 13.42
N ALA A 277 1.66 -3.57 13.21
CA ALA A 277 1.06 -4.73 13.84
C ALA A 277 1.66 -6.06 13.33
N ASP A 278 1.93 -6.15 12.02
CA ASP A 278 2.62 -7.30 11.44
C ASP A 278 4.06 -7.43 11.97
N LEU A 279 4.82 -6.33 12.04
CA LEU A 279 6.18 -6.30 12.60
C LEU A 279 6.20 -6.63 14.10
N ALA A 280 5.22 -6.13 14.85
CA ALA A 280 5.08 -6.47 16.27
C ALA A 280 4.90 -7.99 16.48
N CYS A 281 4.19 -8.65 15.55
CA CYS A 281 4.03 -10.10 15.56
C CYS A 281 5.32 -10.84 15.16
N GLU A 282 6.00 -10.39 14.08
CA GLU A 282 7.23 -11.07 13.59
C GLU A 282 8.40 -10.95 14.58
N TYR A 283 8.53 -9.80 15.24
CA TYR A 283 9.60 -9.53 16.22
C TYR A 283 9.22 -9.81 17.68
N GLU A 284 7.98 -10.20 17.97
CA GLU A 284 7.44 -10.29 19.32
C GLU A 284 7.63 -8.97 20.11
N ASP A 285 7.54 -7.81 19.41
CA ASP A 285 7.76 -6.48 19.98
C ASP A 285 6.53 -5.95 20.71
N LYS A 286 6.54 -6.12 22.04
CA LYS A 286 5.46 -5.67 22.91
C LYS A 286 5.26 -4.15 22.84
N THR A 287 6.31 -3.34 22.69
CA THR A 287 6.21 -1.87 22.70
C THR A 287 5.49 -1.37 21.44
N LEU A 288 5.80 -1.98 20.30
CA LEU A 288 5.12 -1.70 19.03
C LEU A 288 3.65 -2.17 19.07
N PHE A 289 3.40 -3.35 19.65
CA PHE A 289 2.03 -3.84 19.85
C PHE A 289 1.19 -2.94 20.77
N ASP A 290 1.77 -2.42 21.86
CA ASP A 290 1.09 -1.48 22.76
C ASP A 290 0.72 -0.18 22.03
N ALA A 291 1.57 0.32 21.12
CA ALA A 291 1.25 1.44 20.25
C ALA A 291 0.09 1.12 19.30
N CYS A 292 0.13 -0.02 18.62
CA CYS A 292 -0.97 -0.50 17.77
C CYS A 292 -2.30 -0.57 18.55
N SER A 293 -2.28 -1.11 19.76
CA SER A 293 -3.47 -1.23 20.61
C SER A 293 -4.07 0.13 20.99
N ARG A 294 -3.23 1.14 21.29
CA ARG A 294 -3.69 2.50 21.57
C ARG A 294 -4.35 3.14 20.35
N LEU A 295 -3.68 3.05 19.20
CA LEU A 295 -4.16 3.63 17.95
C LEU A 295 -5.46 2.96 17.48
N TRP A 296 -5.55 1.64 17.55
CA TRP A 296 -6.78 0.89 17.28
C TRP A 296 -7.94 1.37 18.17
N LYS A 297 -7.72 1.44 19.50
CA LYS A 297 -8.75 1.90 20.43
C LYS A 297 -9.17 3.35 20.19
N ASN A 298 -8.25 4.22 19.79
CA ASN A 298 -8.59 5.57 19.42
C ASN A 298 -9.50 5.60 18.19
N ILE A 299 -9.13 4.89 17.12
CA ILE A 299 -9.93 4.84 15.89
C ILE A 299 -11.31 4.29 16.16
N VAL A 300 -11.43 3.05 16.67
CA VAL A 300 -12.72 2.35 16.75
C VAL A 300 -13.68 2.96 17.77
N ASN A 301 -13.16 3.61 18.81
CA ASN A 301 -14.01 4.19 19.85
C ASN A 301 -14.37 5.67 19.61
N LYS A 302 -13.62 6.38 18.75
CA LYS A 302 -13.74 7.83 18.67
C LYS A 302 -13.76 8.41 17.25
N GLN A 303 -13.25 7.70 16.25
CA GLN A 303 -13.05 8.25 14.89
C GLN A 303 -13.65 7.36 13.79
N MET A 304 -14.34 6.29 14.15
CA MET A 304 -15.00 5.38 13.22
C MET A 304 -16.50 5.66 13.16
N TYR A 305 -17.02 5.77 11.94
CA TYR A 305 -18.46 5.88 11.68
C TYR A 305 -19.17 4.53 11.90
N ILE A 306 -20.47 4.59 12.10
CA ILE A 306 -21.32 3.38 12.26
C ILE A 306 -21.21 2.42 11.05
N THR A 307 -20.85 2.92 9.88
CA THR A 307 -20.59 2.15 8.66
C THR A 307 -19.26 1.42 8.65
N GLY A 308 -18.40 1.65 9.65
CA GLY A 308 -17.02 1.17 9.68
C GLY A 308 -16.02 2.04 8.92
N SER A 309 -16.46 3.16 8.32
CA SER A 309 -15.58 4.09 7.62
C SER A 309 -14.83 5.02 8.60
N ILE A 310 -13.72 5.56 8.14
CA ILE A 310 -12.84 6.49 8.86
C ILE A 310 -12.38 7.61 7.95
N GLY A 311 -11.79 8.68 8.53
CA GLY A 311 -11.33 9.84 7.76
C GLY A 311 -12.48 10.79 7.46
N SER A 312 -12.82 11.67 8.41
CA SER A 312 -14.00 12.55 8.31
C SER A 312 -13.79 13.74 7.36
N SER A 313 -12.55 14.19 7.11
CA SER A 313 -12.29 15.36 6.27
C SER A 313 -11.82 14.99 4.86
N GLY A 314 -12.49 15.54 3.82
CA GLY A 314 -11.99 15.51 2.44
C GLY A 314 -10.80 16.44 2.19
N ILE A 315 -10.53 17.38 3.08
CA ILE A 315 -9.33 18.22 3.02
C ILE A 315 -8.15 17.38 3.48
N LEU A 316 -7.24 17.08 2.57
CA LEU A 316 -6.09 16.21 2.81
C LEU A 316 -6.48 14.79 3.28
N GLU A 317 -7.71 14.34 3.03
CA GLU A 317 -8.18 12.96 3.25
C GLU A 317 -7.88 12.43 4.66
N ARG A 318 -8.09 13.25 5.68
CA ARG A 318 -7.51 13.04 6.99
C ARG A 318 -8.52 12.79 8.10
N PHE A 319 -8.02 12.27 9.20
CA PHE A 319 -8.66 12.34 10.50
C PHE A 319 -8.82 13.79 10.95
N THR A 320 -9.86 14.06 11.71
CA THR A 320 -10.09 15.31 12.43
C THR A 320 -9.91 15.11 13.94
N THR A 321 -10.69 15.78 14.76
CA THR A 321 -10.65 15.60 16.21
C THR A 321 -11.51 14.40 16.65
N ASP A 322 -11.22 13.83 17.82
CA ASP A 322 -12.02 12.76 18.42
C ASP A 322 -13.52 13.14 18.44
N TYR A 323 -14.39 12.22 18.02
CA TYR A 323 -15.86 12.37 17.94
C TYR A 323 -16.37 13.38 16.91
N ASP A 324 -15.53 13.91 16.03
CA ASP A 324 -15.94 14.74 14.90
C ASP A 324 -16.35 13.83 13.73
N LEU A 325 -17.59 13.37 13.76
CA LEU A 325 -18.17 12.39 12.84
C LEU A 325 -19.45 12.94 12.17
N PRO A 326 -19.35 14.02 11.38
CA PRO A 326 -20.49 14.59 10.68
C PRO A 326 -21.07 13.60 9.65
N ASN A 327 -22.42 13.59 9.52
CA ASN A 327 -23.12 12.69 8.61
C ASN A 327 -23.25 13.22 7.18
N ASP A 328 -23.16 14.53 7.00
CA ASP A 328 -23.53 15.23 5.76
C ASP A 328 -22.32 15.71 4.93
N TYR A 329 -21.12 15.74 5.49
CA TYR A 329 -19.89 16.15 4.80
C TYR A 329 -18.66 15.38 5.27
N ASN A 330 -18.76 14.05 5.30
CA ASN A 330 -17.61 13.20 5.56
C ASN A 330 -16.95 12.75 4.26
N TYR A 331 -15.65 12.42 4.31
CA TYR A 331 -14.94 11.86 3.17
C TYR A 331 -15.10 10.34 3.11
N SER A 332 -14.80 9.64 4.19
CA SER A 332 -15.04 8.19 4.36
C SER A 332 -14.56 7.34 3.17
N GLU A 333 -13.33 7.56 2.75
CA GLU A 333 -12.74 6.86 1.61
C GLU A 333 -12.73 5.35 1.79
N SER A 334 -13.00 4.61 0.71
CA SER A 334 -12.98 3.15 0.73
C SER A 334 -11.59 2.58 1.01
N CYS A 335 -10.50 3.24 0.56
CA CYS A 335 -9.13 2.84 0.85
C CYS A 335 -8.86 2.86 2.37
N ALA A 336 -9.34 3.89 3.07
CA ALA A 336 -9.21 4.01 4.52
C ALA A 336 -9.97 2.89 5.26
N SER A 337 -11.17 2.56 4.79
CA SER A 337 -11.98 1.46 5.37
C SER A 337 -11.31 0.10 5.15
N ILE A 338 -10.76 -0.15 3.97
CA ILE A 338 -10.02 -1.38 3.65
C ILE A 338 -8.74 -1.45 4.50
N GLY A 339 -7.97 -0.35 4.58
CA GLY A 339 -6.77 -0.29 5.41
C GLY A 339 -7.07 -0.52 6.89
N LEU A 340 -8.21 -0.03 7.40
CA LEU A 340 -8.66 -0.33 8.77
C LEU A 340 -8.94 -1.82 8.95
N ALA A 341 -9.56 -2.48 7.97
CA ALA A 341 -9.77 -3.93 8.01
C ALA A 341 -8.45 -4.72 7.98
N MET A 342 -7.46 -4.25 7.20
CA MET A 342 -6.10 -4.82 7.18
C MET A 342 -5.43 -4.67 8.55
N PHE A 343 -5.51 -3.49 9.17
CA PHE A 343 -4.97 -3.25 10.50
C PHE A 343 -5.67 -4.08 11.59
N GLY A 344 -6.97 -4.26 11.47
CA GLY A 344 -7.75 -5.07 12.43
C GLY A 344 -7.34 -6.55 12.47
N LYS A 345 -6.86 -7.11 11.38
CA LYS A 345 -6.51 -8.53 11.28
C LYS A 345 -5.39 -8.95 12.26
N PRO A 346 -4.19 -8.37 12.26
CA PRO A 346 -3.14 -8.75 13.21
C PRO A 346 -3.46 -8.31 14.64
N VAL A 347 -4.14 -7.18 14.83
CA VAL A 347 -4.59 -6.74 16.17
C VAL A 347 -5.57 -7.73 16.77
N ALA A 348 -6.52 -8.23 15.99
CA ALA A 348 -7.51 -9.19 16.43
C ALA A 348 -6.91 -10.53 16.91
N ILE A 349 -5.82 -10.95 16.32
CA ILE A 349 -5.15 -12.21 16.69
C ILE A 349 -4.51 -12.10 18.10
N HIS A 350 -4.13 -10.91 18.53
CA HIS A 350 -3.34 -10.68 19.76
C HIS A 350 -4.12 -10.01 20.89
N ILE A 351 -5.29 -9.43 20.63
CA ILE A 351 -6.16 -8.89 21.67
C ILE A 351 -7.01 -10.06 22.22
N PRO A 352 -7.01 -10.32 23.54
CA PRO A 352 -7.92 -11.28 24.14
C PRO A 352 -9.38 -10.98 23.78
N PRO A 353 -10.20 -12.00 23.47
CA PRO A 353 -11.59 -11.82 23.02
C PRO A 353 -12.47 -10.96 23.94
N ASP A 354 -12.18 -10.91 25.23
CA ASP A 354 -12.86 -10.11 26.25
C ASP A 354 -12.54 -8.62 26.20
N GLN A 355 -11.52 -8.23 25.43
CA GLN A 355 -11.13 -6.82 25.22
C GLN A 355 -11.60 -6.24 23.88
N TYR A 356 -12.32 -7.02 23.05
CA TYR A 356 -13.00 -6.46 21.90
C TYR A 356 -14.16 -5.58 22.35
N PRO A 357 -14.29 -4.34 21.86
CA PRO A 357 -15.56 -3.65 21.97
C PRO A 357 -16.60 -4.54 21.29
N ALA A 358 -17.67 -4.87 22.00
CA ALA A 358 -18.77 -5.64 21.43
C ALA A 358 -19.23 -4.91 20.16
N LEU A 359 -19.04 -5.53 19.00
CA LEU A 359 -19.71 -5.06 17.79
C LEU A 359 -21.21 -5.09 18.08
N PRO A 360 -21.96 -4.02 17.83
CA PRO A 360 -23.38 -4.06 18.02
C PRO A 360 -23.94 -5.24 17.23
N ALA A 361 -24.69 -6.11 17.91
CA ALA A 361 -25.36 -7.23 17.28
C ALA A 361 -26.25 -6.66 16.16
N SER A 362 -25.96 -7.03 14.92
CA SER A 362 -26.72 -6.68 13.72
C SER A 362 -28.08 -7.34 13.72
#